data_737928fedafb7e5abf6341101c79e414
#
_entry.id   737928fedafb7e5abf6341101c79e414
#
_cell.length_a   1.000
_cell.length_b   1.000
_cell.length_c   1.000
_cell.angle_alpha   90.00
_cell.angle_beta   90.00
_cell.angle_gamma   90.00
#
_symmetry.space_group_name_H-M   'P 1'
#
loop_
_entity.id
_entity.type
_entity.pdbx_description
1 polymer ?
#
loop_
_entity_poly.entity_id
_entity_poly.type
_entity_poly.pdbx_seq_one_letter_code
_entity_poly.pdbx_strand_id
1 'polypeptide(L)'
;SSASFGQTNSLTPIQVCTGLCAIANGGKLLQPYLVSSIADANGKTVKKTQTKEIRQVISADTSEKVRKMMKSVVDNGTGKNGYVAGYSVGGKTGTSTKLGESKNGEGDKYIVSFGAIAPSDDPEIAMLIIVDEPNQDLGGGALCAPIAAQVTQEAMNVLGIEPKYNDSEMKDLSKQT
;
A
#
# COMPACT_ATOMS: atom_id res chain seq x y z
N SER A 1 -7.60 1.11 23.81
CA SER A 1 -7.95 2.21 22.92
C SER A 1 -8.23 1.65 21.52
N SER A 2 -9.38 1.96 20.92
CA SER A 2 -9.81 1.45 19.60
C SER A 2 -8.86 1.89 18.46
N ALA A 3 -8.17 3.00 18.63
CA ALA A 3 -7.16 3.48 17.67
C ALA A 3 -6.00 2.50 17.44
N SER A 4 -5.66 1.64 18.41
CA SER A 4 -4.54 0.68 18.29
C SER A 4 -4.80 -0.44 17.29
N PHE A 5 -6.06 -0.72 16.95
CA PHE A 5 -6.45 -1.69 15.91
C PHE A 5 -7.17 -1.03 14.72
N GLY A 6 -7.02 0.31 14.58
CA GLY A 6 -7.44 1.04 13.39
C GLY A 6 -8.91 1.42 13.35
N GLN A 7 -9.61 1.47 14.49
CA GLN A 7 -11.00 1.90 14.54
C GLN A 7 -11.13 3.31 15.12
N THR A 8 -12.24 4.00 14.79
CA THR A 8 -12.58 5.35 15.28
C THR A 8 -11.59 6.46 14.89
N ASN A 9 -10.77 6.25 13.86
CA ASN A 9 -9.91 7.28 13.29
C ASN A 9 -10.49 7.78 11.97
N SER A 10 -10.57 9.10 11.81
CA SER A 10 -10.92 9.73 10.55
C SER A 10 -9.66 10.33 9.92
N LEU A 11 -9.20 9.71 8.84
CA LEU A 11 -8.01 10.12 8.10
C LEU A 11 -8.36 10.21 6.61
N THR A 12 -7.75 11.15 5.91
CA THR A 12 -7.86 11.18 4.45
C THR A 12 -7.00 10.08 3.82
N PRO A 13 -7.36 9.56 2.63
CA PRO A 13 -6.55 8.56 1.94
C PRO A 13 -5.08 8.96 1.78
N ILE A 14 -4.81 10.22 1.47
CA ILE A 14 -3.44 10.71 1.33
C ILE A 14 -2.65 10.69 2.65
N GLN A 15 -3.32 10.95 3.80
CA GLN A 15 -2.67 10.83 5.11
C GLN A 15 -2.29 9.38 5.41
N VAL A 16 -3.18 8.42 5.12
CA VAL A 16 -2.88 6.99 5.31
C VAL A 16 -1.74 6.56 4.39
N CYS A 17 -1.78 6.94 3.11
CA CYS A 17 -0.72 6.63 2.15
C CYS A 17 0.62 7.27 2.57
N THR A 18 0.62 8.50 3.08
CA THR A 18 1.82 9.15 3.62
C THR A 18 2.38 8.41 4.84
N GLY A 19 1.51 7.83 5.67
CA GLY A 19 1.90 6.95 6.77
C GLY A 19 2.57 5.65 6.28
N LEU A 20 2.04 5.05 5.21
CA LEU A 20 2.66 3.88 4.54
C LEU A 20 4.04 4.25 3.96
N CYS A 21 4.16 5.43 3.33
CA CYS A 21 5.44 5.94 2.85
C CYS A 21 6.46 6.09 4.01
N ALA A 22 6.03 6.53 5.20
CA ALA A 22 6.92 6.61 6.35
C ALA A 22 7.39 5.21 6.81
N ILE A 23 6.53 4.20 6.76
CA ILE A 23 6.93 2.81 7.01
C ILE A 23 7.92 2.33 5.93
N ALA A 24 7.71 2.68 4.67
CA ALA A 24 8.55 2.27 3.54
C ALA A 24 9.96 2.88 3.59
N ASN A 25 10.11 4.15 3.98
CA ASN A 25 11.32 4.95 3.81
C ASN A 25 12.21 5.07 5.06
N GLY A 26 12.11 4.15 6.01
CA GLY A 26 12.92 4.18 7.24
C GLY A 26 12.36 5.10 8.34
N GLY A 27 11.08 5.42 8.28
CA GLY A 27 10.35 6.12 9.35
C GLY A 27 10.24 7.64 9.19
N LYS A 28 10.51 8.18 8.02
CA LYS A 28 10.48 9.61 7.73
C LYS A 28 9.12 10.03 7.20
N LEU A 29 8.45 10.96 7.89
CA LEU A 29 7.24 11.58 7.38
C LEU A 29 7.62 12.67 6.38
N LEU A 30 7.22 12.51 5.13
CA LEU A 30 7.48 13.44 4.04
C LEU A 30 6.22 14.25 3.73
N GLN A 31 6.41 15.48 3.25
CA GLN A 31 5.32 16.28 2.70
C GLN A 31 4.98 15.78 1.29
N PRO A 32 3.75 15.29 1.02
CA PRO A 32 3.38 14.85 -0.31
C PRO A 32 3.26 16.04 -1.27
N TYR A 33 3.58 15.80 -2.55
CA TYR A 33 3.41 16.79 -3.62
C TYR A 33 3.06 16.08 -4.94
N LEU A 34 2.38 16.78 -5.85
CA LEU A 34 1.98 16.26 -7.16
C LEU A 34 2.89 16.76 -8.29
N VAL A 35 3.39 18.00 -8.18
CA VAL A 35 4.19 18.63 -9.23
C VAL A 35 5.66 18.43 -8.91
N SER A 36 6.35 17.59 -9.67
CA SER A 36 7.79 17.33 -9.49
C SER A 36 8.65 18.47 -10.07
N SER A 37 8.26 19.01 -11.24
CA SER A 37 8.96 20.11 -11.86
C SER A 37 8.04 20.91 -12.80
N ILE A 38 8.44 22.13 -13.10
CA ILE A 38 7.83 23.01 -14.09
C ILE A 38 8.92 23.36 -15.11
N ALA A 39 8.62 23.18 -16.40
CA ALA A 39 9.50 23.58 -17.50
C ALA A 39 8.88 24.73 -18.29
N ASP A 40 9.72 25.54 -18.93
CA ASP A 40 9.29 26.55 -19.89
C ASP A 40 8.96 25.94 -21.27
N ALA A 41 8.55 26.78 -22.24
CA ALA A 41 8.20 26.35 -23.59
C ALA A 41 9.37 25.70 -24.35
N ASN A 42 10.61 25.91 -23.93
CA ASN A 42 11.81 25.33 -24.53
C ASN A 42 12.25 24.04 -23.83
N GLY A 43 11.47 23.54 -22.84
CA GLY A 43 11.79 22.34 -22.07
C GLY A 43 12.77 22.56 -20.92
N LYS A 44 13.22 23.80 -20.67
CA LYS A 44 14.14 24.10 -19.56
C LYS A 44 13.37 24.12 -18.24
N THR A 45 13.85 23.35 -17.27
CA THR A 45 13.28 23.35 -15.91
C THR A 45 13.45 24.72 -15.24
N VAL A 46 12.32 25.37 -14.93
CA VAL A 46 12.28 26.66 -14.22
C VAL A 46 12.03 26.50 -12.72
N LYS A 47 11.42 25.38 -12.33
CA LYS A 47 11.19 25.03 -10.92
C LYS A 47 11.24 23.51 -10.72
N LYS A 48 11.89 23.06 -9.67
CA LYS A 48 11.91 21.66 -9.24
C LYS A 48 11.46 21.59 -7.79
N THR A 49 10.47 20.73 -7.50
CA THR A 49 10.04 20.48 -6.13
C THR A 49 11.10 19.65 -5.42
N GLN A 50 11.49 20.07 -4.23
CA GLN A 50 12.39 19.33 -3.38
C GLN A 50 11.59 18.49 -2.38
N THR A 51 12.05 17.27 -2.14
CA THR A 51 11.50 16.43 -1.08
C THR A 51 11.69 17.13 0.27
N LYS A 52 10.59 17.27 1.02
CA LYS A 52 10.61 17.89 2.34
C LYS A 52 10.29 16.89 3.41
N GLU A 53 11.27 16.57 4.24
CA GLU A 53 11.07 15.81 5.46
C GLU A 53 10.42 16.70 6.52
N ILE A 54 9.30 16.23 7.08
CA ILE A 54 8.59 16.91 8.18
C ILE A 54 9.25 16.51 9.50
N ARG A 55 9.41 15.21 9.73
CA ARG A 55 10.05 14.64 10.93
C ARG A 55 10.28 13.14 10.80
N GLN A 56 11.15 12.59 11.63
CA GLN A 56 11.24 11.16 11.92
C GLN A 56 10.06 10.77 12.84
N VAL A 57 9.21 9.81 12.45
CA VAL A 57 8.04 9.36 13.20
C VAL A 57 8.24 8.01 13.90
N ILE A 58 9.05 7.13 13.29
CA ILE A 58 9.51 5.86 13.87
C ILE A 58 10.98 5.67 13.53
N SER A 59 11.71 4.83 14.28
CA SER A 59 13.08 4.51 13.94
C SER A 59 13.18 3.65 12.66
N ALA A 60 14.34 3.65 12.01
CA ALA A 60 14.60 2.80 10.85
C ALA A 60 14.44 1.30 11.20
N ASP A 61 14.90 0.88 12.38
CA ASP A 61 14.71 -0.49 12.90
C ASP A 61 13.23 -0.85 13.06
N THR A 62 12.42 0.08 13.60
CA THR A 62 10.96 -0.12 13.71
C THR A 62 10.32 -0.21 12.34
N SER A 63 10.71 0.66 11.40
CA SER A 63 10.25 0.64 10.01
C SER A 63 10.52 -0.74 9.37
N GLU A 64 11.75 -1.25 9.48
CA GLU A 64 12.13 -2.55 8.94
C GLU A 64 11.31 -3.70 9.56
N LYS A 65 11.12 -3.69 10.88
CA LYS A 65 10.30 -4.69 11.58
C LYS A 65 8.85 -4.67 11.08
N VAL A 66 8.26 -3.48 10.93
CA VAL A 66 6.88 -3.35 10.42
C VAL A 66 6.79 -3.84 8.97
N ARG A 67 7.75 -3.52 8.11
CA ARG A 67 7.79 -4.03 6.73
C ARG A 67 7.83 -5.56 6.67
N LYS A 68 8.63 -6.20 7.53
CA LYS A 68 8.66 -7.68 7.65
C LYS A 68 7.32 -8.25 8.12
N MET A 69 6.64 -7.59 9.06
CA MET A 69 5.28 -7.98 9.48
C MET A 69 4.27 -7.83 8.34
N MET A 70 4.33 -6.73 7.59
CA MET A 70 3.45 -6.49 6.42
C MET A 70 3.69 -7.55 5.33
N LYS A 71 4.95 -7.96 5.10
CA LYS A 71 5.26 -9.08 4.20
C LYS A 71 4.61 -10.38 4.67
N SER A 72 4.72 -10.70 5.96
CA SER A 72 4.08 -11.90 6.52
C SER A 72 2.56 -11.90 6.39
N VAL A 73 1.90 -10.74 6.39
CA VAL A 73 0.45 -10.63 6.11
C VAL A 73 0.12 -11.09 4.69
N VAL A 74 0.97 -10.80 3.73
CA VAL A 74 0.81 -11.24 2.33
C VAL A 74 1.20 -12.70 2.17
N ASP A 75 2.32 -13.13 2.73
CA ASP A 75 2.80 -14.51 2.56
C ASP A 75 1.90 -15.53 3.29
N ASN A 76 1.43 -15.20 4.50
CA ASN A 76 0.83 -16.17 5.42
C ASN A 76 -0.53 -15.74 5.99
N GLY A 77 -0.94 -14.49 5.79
CA GLY A 77 -2.07 -13.88 6.47
C GLY A 77 -3.26 -13.55 5.57
N THR A 78 -3.99 -12.52 5.98
CA THR A 78 -5.22 -12.04 5.32
C THR A 78 -4.97 -11.32 4.00
N GLY A 79 -3.73 -11.01 3.66
CA GLY A 79 -3.32 -10.29 2.45
C GLY A 79 -2.85 -11.18 1.30
N LYS A 80 -3.03 -12.50 1.36
CA LYS A 80 -2.52 -13.47 0.36
C LYS A 80 -2.84 -13.11 -1.09
N ASN A 81 -4.01 -12.53 -1.34
CA ASN A 81 -4.42 -12.11 -2.68
C ASN A 81 -3.62 -10.88 -3.21
N GLY A 82 -2.81 -10.26 -2.36
CA GLY A 82 -1.87 -9.20 -2.73
C GLY A 82 -0.49 -9.70 -3.13
N TYR A 83 -0.30 -11.03 -3.15
CA TYR A 83 0.96 -11.66 -3.55
C TYR A 83 1.23 -11.46 -5.05
N VAL A 84 2.50 -11.16 -5.39
CA VAL A 84 2.99 -11.04 -6.76
C VAL A 84 4.28 -11.85 -6.88
N ALA A 85 4.29 -12.86 -7.73
CA ALA A 85 5.45 -13.72 -7.92
C ALA A 85 6.69 -12.92 -8.34
N GLY A 86 7.82 -13.21 -7.73
CA GLY A 86 9.09 -12.51 -7.96
C GLY A 86 9.20 -11.16 -7.29
N TYR A 87 8.14 -10.66 -6.65
CA TYR A 87 8.18 -9.38 -5.91
C TYR A 87 7.81 -9.57 -4.44
N SER A 88 8.63 -8.99 -3.57
CA SER A 88 8.35 -8.98 -2.13
C SER A 88 7.29 -7.91 -1.83
N VAL A 89 6.02 -8.31 -1.68
CA VAL A 89 4.93 -7.38 -1.35
C VAL A 89 4.64 -7.42 0.14
N GLY A 90 4.62 -6.27 0.78
CA GLY A 90 4.10 -6.10 2.13
C GLY A 90 2.73 -5.44 2.11
N GLY A 91 1.76 -5.93 2.88
CA GLY A 91 0.41 -5.39 2.86
C GLY A 91 -0.33 -5.44 4.20
N LYS A 92 -1.41 -4.67 4.29
CA LYS A 92 -2.34 -4.69 5.42
C LYS A 92 -3.76 -4.45 4.92
N THR A 93 -4.65 -5.36 5.28
CA THR A 93 -6.10 -5.25 5.03
C THR A 93 -6.75 -4.29 6.01
N GLY A 94 -7.77 -3.57 5.57
CA GLY A 94 -8.66 -2.76 6.40
C GLY A 94 -10.11 -3.04 6.08
N THR A 95 -10.94 -3.05 7.11
CA THR A 95 -12.40 -3.09 7.00
C THR A 95 -12.94 -2.22 8.13
N SER A 96 -13.65 -1.16 7.78
CA SER A 96 -14.22 -0.21 8.75
C SER A 96 -15.70 -0.07 8.51
N THR A 97 -16.50 -0.16 9.56
CA THR A 97 -17.95 0.13 9.50
C THR A 97 -18.15 1.64 9.46
N LYS A 98 -19.01 2.12 8.59
CA LYS A 98 -19.44 3.52 8.53
C LYS A 98 -20.41 3.81 9.66
N LEU A 99 -19.98 4.65 10.61
CA LEU A 99 -20.79 4.99 11.76
C LEU A 99 -21.91 5.96 11.38
N GLY A 100 -23.17 5.63 11.76
CA GLY A 100 -24.34 6.51 11.63
C GLY A 100 -25.06 6.47 10.29
N GLU A 101 -24.67 5.63 9.35
CA GLU A 101 -25.34 5.50 8.04
C GLU A 101 -26.35 4.34 7.97
N SER A 102 -26.40 3.47 8.97
CA SER A 102 -27.47 2.46 9.08
C SER A 102 -28.76 3.11 9.57
N LYS A 103 -29.59 3.59 8.64
CA LYS A 103 -30.94 4.06 8.91
C LYS A 103 -31.95 3.09 8.27
N ASN A 104 -33.00 2.74 9.03
CA ASN A 104 -34.15 2.02 8.55
C ASN A 104 -33.98 0.53 8.15
N GLY A 105 -33.12 -0.23 8.84
CA GLY A 105 -33.00 -1.68 8.61
C GLY A 105 -32.17 -2.06 7.39
N GLU A 106 -31.50 -1.12 6.77
CA GLU A 106 -30.37 -1.40 5.85
C GLU A 106 -29.18 -1.89 6.67
N GLY A 107 -28.49 -2.93 6.18
CA GLY A 107 -27.30 -3.50 6.83
C GLY A 107 -26.19 -2.48 7.00
N ASP A 108 -25.18 -2.83 7.81
CA ASP A 108 -24.02 -1.99 8.01
C ASP A 108 -23.29 -1.73 6.68
N LYS A 109 -22.92 -0.46 6.45
CA LYS A 109 -22.10 -0.06 5.31
C LYS A 109 -20.63 -0.07 5.70
N TYR A 110 -19.78 -0.48 4.77
CA TYR A 110 -18.35 -0.67 5.02
C TYR A 110 -17.47 0.16 4.08
N ILE A 111 -16.30 0.52 4.57
CA ILE A 111 -15.15 0.92 3.74
C ILE A 111 -14.12 -0.19 3.87
N VAL A 112 -13.74 -0.78 2.76
CA VAL A 112 -12.69 -1.80 2.72
C VAL A 112 -11.45 -1.25 2.06
N SER A 113 -10.27 -1.70 2.51
CA SER A 113 -9.01 -1.17 2.00
C SER A 113 -7.89 -2.20 2.04
N PHE A 114 -6.86 -1.92 1.26
CA PHE A 114 -5.59 -2.63 1.31
C PHE A 114 -4.46 -1.62 1.09
N GLY A 115 -3.62 -1.45 2.11
CA GLY A 115 -2.39 -0.68 2.01
C GLY A 115 -1.24 -1.62 1.66
N ALA A 116 -0.42 -1.26 0.67
CA ALA A 116 0.72 -2.08 0.25
C ALA A 116 1.99 -1.25 0.05
N ILE A 117 3.11 -1.92 0.20
CA ILE A 117 4.46 -1.45 -0.13
C ILE A 117 5.17 -2.52 -0.97
N ALA A 118 5.92 -2.11 -1.97
CA ALA A 118 6.64 -3.04 -2.85
C ALA A 118 7.92 -2.39 -3.45
N PRO A 119 9.03 -3.15 -3.57
CA PRO A 119 9.32 -4.37 -2.80
C PRO A 119 9.36 -4.08 -1.29
N SER A 120 8.99 -5.01 -0.41
CA SER A 120 8.94 -4.75 1.03
C SER A 120 10.32 -4.70 1.71
N ASP A 121 11.33 -5.29 1.08
CA ASP A 121 12.74 -5.28 1.51
C ASP A 121 13.43 -3.97 1.11
N ASP A 122 13.16 -3.46 -0.09
CA ASP A 122 13.67 -2.17 -0.60
C ASP A 122 12.55 -1.41 -1.31
N PRO A 123 11.68 -0.69 -0.57
CA PRO A 123 10.45 -0.14 -1.11
C PRO A 123 10.65 0.99 -2.10
N GLU A 124 10.06 0.82 -3.28
CA GLU A 124 9.99 1.83 -4.35
C GLU A 124 8.60 2.47 -4.44
N ILE A 125 7.55 1.71 -4.08
CA ILE A 125 6.19 2.22 -4.08
C ILE A 125 5.47 1.94 -2.77
N ALA A 126 4.55 2.83 -2.43
CA ALA A 126 3.51 2.63 -1.43
C ALA A 126 2.16 2.97 -2.06
N MET A 127 1.16 2.15 -1.82
CA MET A 127 -0.18 2.34 -2.38
C MET A 127 -1.27 2.09 -1.34
N LEU A 128 -2.42 2.67 -1.57
CA LEU A 128 -3.63 2.43 -0.80
C LEU A 128 -4.80 2.26 -1.77
N ILE A 129 -5.39 1.06 -1.77
CA ILE A 129 -6.62 0.76 -2.49
C ILE A 129 -7.78 0.86 -1.50
N ILE A 130 -8.80 1.61 -1.87
CA ILE A 130 -10.02 1.79 -1.06
C ILE A 130 -11.23 1.52 -1.93
N VAL A 131 -12.19 0.77 -1.40
CA VAL A 131 -13.53 0.64 -1.98
C VAL A 131 -14.53 1.06 -0.92
N ASP A 132 -15.32 2.06 -1.26
CA ASP A 132 -16.37 2.60 -0.41
C ASP A 132 -17.70 1.93 -0.76
N GLU A 133 -18.39 1.41 0.24
CA GLU A 133 -19.67 0.71 0.12
C GLU A 133 -19.66 -0.38 -0.98
N PRO A 134 -18.80 -1.41 -0.86
CA PRO A 134 -18.79 -2.49 -1.83
C PRO A 134 -20.17 -3.22 -1.85
N ASN A 135 -20.62 -3.59 -3.04
CA ASN A 135 -21.89 -4.35 -3.22
C ASN A 135 -21.82 -5.80 -2.71
N GLN A 136 -20.71 -6.21 -2.14
CA GLN A 136 -20.48 -7.55 -1.64
C GLN A 136 -19.88 -7.49 -0.24
N ASP A 137 -20.26 -8.39 0.64
CA ASP A 137 -19.71 -8.54 1.98
C ASP A 137 -18.30 -9.15 1.97
N LEU A 138 -17.39 -8.54 1.19
CA LEU A 138 -16.01 -8.96 1.06
C LEU A 138 -15.09 -7.95 1.74
N GLY A 139 -14.19 -8.45 2.57
CA GLY A 139 -13.15 -7.63 3.22
C GLY A 139 -12.06 -7.15 2.25
N GLY A 140 -11.24 -6.21 2.70
CA GLY A 140 -10.15 -5.61 1.89
C GLY A 140 -9.15 -6.63 1.32
N GLY A 141 -8.93 -7.77 2.00
CA GLY A 141 -8.09 -8.86 1.50
C GLY A 141 -8.65 -9.59 0.29
N ALA A 142 -9.97 -9.67 0.16
CA ALA A 142 -10.62 -10.31 -0.99
C ALA A 142 -10.86 -9.33 -2.14
N LEU A 143 -11.18 -8.07 -1.84
CA LEU A 143 -11.58 -7.09 -2.84
C LEU A 143 -10.42 -6.18 -3.28
N CYS A 144 -9.67 -5.62 -2.32
CA CYS A 144 -8.65 -4.62 -2.60
C CYS A 144 -7.26 -5.22 -2.87
N ALA A 145 -6.92 -6.35 -2.22
CA ALA A 145 -5.59 -6.94 -2.37
C ALA A 145 -5.30 -7.47 -3.79
N PRO A 146 -6.23 -8.11 -4.53
CA PRO A 146 -5.99 -8.48 -5.93
C PRO A 146 -5.73 -7.27 -6.83
N ILE A 147 -6.43 -6.16 -6.60
CA ILE A 147 -6.20 -4.92 -7.35
C ILE A 147 -4.80 -4.37 -7.04
N ALA A 148 -4.41 -4.39 -5.77
CA ALA A 148 -3.06 -3.97 -5.38
C ALA A 148 -1.97 -4.85 -6.01
N ALA A 149 -2.21 -6.17 -6.15
CA ALA A 149 -1.29 -7.08 -6.84
C ALA A 149 -1.11 -6.70 -8.32
N GLN A 150 -2.21 -6.44 -9.04
CA GLN A 150 -2.16 -6.00 -10.44
C GLN A 150 -1.42 -4.66 -10.58
N VAL A 151 -1.76 -3.66 -9.76
CA VAL A 151 -1.08 -2.36 -9.78
C VAL A 151 0.40 -2.51 -9.44
N THR A 152 0.76 -3.38 -8.50
CA THR A 152 2.17 -3.67 -8.17
C THR A 152 2.90 -4.22 -9.39
N GLN A 153 2.34 -5.24 -10.05
CA GLN A 153 2.96 -5.85 -11.23
C GLN A 153 3.25 -4.82 -12.33
N GLU A 154 2.25 -3.98 -12.65
CA GLU A 154 2.40 -2.94 -13.66
C GLU A 154 3.40 -1.86 -13.25
N ALA A 155 3.35 -1.42 -11.99
CA ALA A 155 4.29 -0.42 -11.48
C ALA A 155 5.73 -0.91 -11.52
N MET A 156 6.01 -2.17 -11.13
CA MET A 156 7.35 -2.76 -11.21
C MET A 156 7.86 -2.80 -12.65
N ASN A 157 7.00 -3.17 -13.61
CA ASN A 157 7.34 -3.15 -15.03
C ASN A 157 7.70 -1.74 -15.51
N VAL A 158 6.89 -0.72 -15.15
CA VAL A 158 7.15 0.68 -15.54
C VAL A 158 8.44 1.22 -14.92
N LEU A 159 8.74 0.82 -13.69
CA LEU A 159 9.96 1.21 -12.98
C LEU A 159 11.21 0.42 -13.45
N GLY A 160 11.03 -0.61 -14.27
CA GLY A 160 12.13 -1.47 -14.72
C GLY A 160 12.73 -2.32 -13.61
N ILE A 161 11.93 -2.66 -12.61
CA ILE A 161 12.37 -3.51 -11.48
C ILE A 161 12.15 -4.96 -11.87
N GLU A 162 13.23 -5.71 -11.98
CA GLU A 162 13.19 -7.12 -12.37
C GLU A 162 12.69 -8.00 -11.22
N PRO A 163 11.87 -9.04 -11.52
CA PRO A 163 11.39 -9.97 -10.52
C PRO A 163 12.52 -10.87 -9.99
N LYS A 164 12.49 -11.11 -8.68
CA LYS A 164 13.43 -12.00 -7.97
C LYS A 164 12.67 -13.24 -7.51
N TYR A 165 12.62 -14.26 -8.36
CA TYR A 165 11.91 -15.51 -8.06
C TYR A 165 12.66 -16.37 -7.04
N ASN A 166 11.93 -16.90 -6.07
CA ASN A 166 12.46 -17.94 -5.17
C ASN A 166 12.40 -19.33 -5.81
N ASP A 167 12.99 -20.35 -5.16
CA ASP A 167 13.10 -21.71 -5.71
C ASP A 167 11.74 -22.37 -5.99
N SER A 168 10.69 -22.06 -5.23
CA SER A 168 9.35 -22.60 -5.44
C SER A 168 8.68 -21.93 -6.63
N GLU A 169 8.80 -20.61 -6.76
CA GLU A 169 8.28 -19.83 -7.90
C GLU A 169 8.97 -20.25 -9.20
N MET A 170 10.28 -20.48 -9.18
CA MET A 170 11.03 -20.99 -10.34
C MET A 170 10.55 -22.37 -10.78
N LYS A 171 10.25 -23.27 -9.83
CA LYS A 171 9.68 -24.60 -10.14
C LYS A 171 8.29 -24.52 -10.76
N ASP A 172 7.47 -23.55 -10.32
CA ASP A 172 6.12 -23.39 -10.85
C ASP A 172 6.13 -22.76 -12.26
N LEU A 173 7.04 -21.84 -12.53
CA LEU A 173 7.28 -21.29 -13.86
C LEU A 173 7.76 -22.39 -14.84
N SER A 174 8.67 -23.28 -14.41
CA SER A 174 9.18 -24.36 -15.25
C SER A 174 8.15 -25.44 -15.62
N LYS A 175 7.00 -25.50 -14.95
CA LYS A 175 5.88 -26.39 -15.28
C LYS A 175 4.91 -25.80 -16.30
N GLN A 176 5.00 -24.50 -16.56
CA GLN A 176 4.12 -23.78 -17.50
C GLN A 176 4.73 -23.62 -18.89
N THR A 177 5.98 -23.97 -19.06
CA THR A 177 6.72 -24.04 -20.33
C THR A 177 6.79 -25.49 -20.86
#